data_a904fc2511a27c282e6216f7c5085b2f
#
_entry.id   a904fc2511a27c282e6216f7c5085b2f
#
_cell.length_a   1.000
_cell.length_b   1.000
_cell.length_c   1.000
_cell.angle_alpha   90.00
_cell.angle_beta   90.00
_cell.angle_gamma   90.00
#
_symmetry.space_group_name_H-M   'P 1'
#
loop_
_entity.id
_entity.type
_entity.pdbx_description
1 polymer ?
#
loop_
_entity_poly.entity_id
_entity_poly.type
_entity_poly.pdbx_seq_one_letter_code
_entity_poly.pdbx_strand_id
1 'polypeptide(L)'
;MRFSEFALTTLKEVPAEAEIVSHKLMLRAGLIRRLASGLFTWMPLGLRVLRKVEAVVREEMDRAGALELLMPAVQPAELWEESGRWDQYGPLLLRMHDRHEREFCFGPTHEEVITDIARREQRRYKQLPDNYNQKKTKNPHENRPRNGDKSTRKINMKETKTNKKNKNGHHKTNKQKH
;
A
#
# COMPACT_ATOMS: atom_id res chain seq x y z
N MET A 1 -20.81 -13.35 -24.85
CA MET A 1 -21.23 -13.47 -23.46
C MET A 1 -22.61 -12.85 -23.34
N ARG A 2 -23.59 -13.61 -22.92
CA ARG A 2 -24.99 -13.15 -22.81
C ARG A 2 -25.18 -12.51 -21.43
N PHE A 3 -25.94 -11.42 -21.35
CA PHE A 3 -26.26 -10.78 -20.06
C PHE A 3 -27.05 -11.70 -19.13
N SER A 4 -27.85 -12.61 -19.68
CA SER A 4 -28.61 -13.61 -18.93
C SER A 4 -27.73 -14.61 -18.15
N GLU A 5 -26.48 -14.77 -18.55
CA GLU A 5 -25.50 -15.67 -17.90
C GLU A 5 -24.58 -14.92 -16.93
N PHE A 6 -24.79 -13.60 -16.81
CA PHE A 6 -23.94 -12.75 -16.01
C PHE A 6 -24.66 -12.40 -14.70
N ALA A 7 -24.04 -12.65 -13.56
CA ALA A 7 -24.58 -12.27 -12.24
C ALA A 7 -24.59 -10.75 -12.06
N LEU A 8 -25.50 -10.10 -12.80
CA LEU A 8 -25.69 -8.65 -12.77
C LEU A 8 -27.04 -8.32 -12.15
N THR A 9 -27.02 -7.76 -10.95
CA THR A 9 -28.20 -7.26 -10.28
C THR A 9 -28.05 -5.76 -10.06
N THR A 10 -28.89 -4.96 -10.67
CA THR A 10 -28.92 -3.50 -10.52
C THR A 10 -29.88 -3.10 -9.39
N LEU A 11 -29.65 -1.94 -8.81
CA LEU A 11 -30.53 -1.33 -7.80
C LEU A 11 -31.24 -0.12 -8.38
N LYS A 12 -32.54 0.01 -8.13
CA LYS A 12 -33.31 1.21 -8.50
C LYS A 12 -32.96 2.39 -7.60
N GLU A 13 -32.84 2.11 -6.32
CA GLU A 13 -32.59 3.13 -5.31
C GLU A 13 -31.11 3.21 -4.95
N VAL A 14 -30.71 4.37 -4.46
CA VAL A 14 -29.38 4.61 -3.94
C VAL A 14 -29.39 4.26 -2.46
N PRO A 15 -28.49 3.38 -1.97
CA PRO A 15 -28.34 3.17 -0.54
C PRO A 15 -28.01 4.51 0.15
N ALA A 16 -28.70 4.81 1.26
CA ALA A 16 -28.55 6.06 2.01
C ALA A 16 -27.12 6.36 2.47
N GLU A 17 -26.33 5.32 2.61
CA GLU A 17 -24.93 5.38 3.07
C GLU A 17 -23.93 5.81 1.99
N ALA A 18 -24.35 5.84 0.73
CA ALA A 18 -23.48 6.25 -0.38
C ALA A 18 -23.55 7.76 -0.56
N GLU A 19 -22.52 8.47 -0.15
CA GLU A 19 -22.45 9.93 -0.30
C GLU A 19 -21.88 10.33 -1.67
N ILE A 20 -20.84 9.66 -2.13
CA ILE A 20 -20.08 9.99 -3.35
C ILE A 20 -20.77 9.44 -4.58
N VAL A 21 -20.86 10.25 -5.64
CA VAL A 21 -21.53 9.88 -6.89
C VAL A 21 -20.99 8.57 -7.49
N SER A 22 -19.67 8.39 -7.54
CA SER A 22 -19.06 7.17 -8.06
C SER A 22 -19.47 5.94 -7.24
N HIS A 23 -19.51 6.04 -5.92
CA HIS A 23 -19.97 4.96 -5.05
C HIS A 23 -21.45 4.62 -5.28
N LYS A 24 -22.31 5.64 -5.40
CA LYS A 24 -23.73 5.46 -5.75
C LYS A 24 -23.90 4.69 -7.05
N LEU A 25 -23.17 5.11 -8.09
CA LEU A 25 -23.22 4.48 -9.40
C LEU A 25 -22.70 3.03 -9.38
N MET A 26 -21.60 2.77 -8.68
CA MET A 26 -21.04 1.42 -8.56
C MET A 26 -22.01 0.45 -7.86
N LEU A 27 -22.68 0.89 -6.80
CA LEU A 27 -23.69 0.09 -6.10
C LEU A 27 -24.92 -0.15 -6.98
N ARG A 28 -25.45 0.90 -7.60
CA ARG A 28 -26.63 0.80 -8.49
C ARG A 28 -26.37 -0.08 -9.70
N ALA A 29 -25.22 0.07 -10.33
CA ALA A 29 -24.84 -0.73 -11.50
C ALA A 29 -24.46 -2.18 -11.15
N GLY A 30 -24.46 -2.55 -9.89
CA GLY A 30 -24.09 -3.92 -9.47
C GLY A 30 -22.61 -4.24 -9.64
N LEU A 31 -21.73 -3.25 -9.64
CA LEU A 31 -20.30 -3.44 -9.73
C LEU A 31 -19.69 -3.91 -8.40
N ILE A 32 -20.27 -3.47 -7.30
CA ILE A 32 -19.86 -3.83 -5.94
C ILE A 32 -21.08 -4.17 -5.09
N ARG A 33 -20.86 -4.97 -4.03
CA ARG A 33 -21.84 -5.24 -2.97
C ARG A 33 -21.19 -5.02 -1.62
N ARG A 34 -21.93 -4.37 -0.72
CA ARG A 34 -21.49 -4.16 0.64
C ARG A 34 -21.53 -5.48 1.41
N LEU A 35 -20.45 -5.79 2.10
CA LEU A 35 -20.37 -6.89 3.06
C LEU A 35 -20.52 -6.36 4.48
N ALA A 36 -19.77 -5.31 4.83
CA ALA A 36 -19.83 -4.61 6.10
C ALA A 36 -19.45 -3.13 5.89
N SER A 37 -19.43 -2.33 6.94
CA SER A 37 -18.97 -0.94 6.85
C SER A 37 -17.54 -0.88 6.31
N GLY A 38 -17.34 -0.21 5.17
CA GLY A 38 -16.05 -0.12 4.49
C GLY A 38 -15.62 -1.38 3.73
N LEU A 39 -16.35 -2.50 3.82
CA LEU A 39 -16.04 -3.76 3.14
C LEU A 39 -16.98 -4.01 1.97
N PHE A 40 -16.42 -4.21 0.79
CA PHE A 40 -17.19 -4.45 -0.43
C PHE A 40 -16.67 -5.67 -1.18
N THR A 41 -17.59 -6.44 -1.73
CA THR A 41 -17.28 -7.49 -2.70
C THR A 41 -17.37 -6.91 -4.11
N TRP A 42 -16.32 -7.10 -4.90
CA TRP A 42 -16.35 -6.78 -6.32
C TRP A 42 -17.12 -7.85 -7.08
N MET A 43 -18.20 -7.43 -7.73
CA MET A 43 -19.00 -8.31 -8.57
C MET A 43 -18.33 -8.52 -9.92
N PRO A 44 -18.71 -9.55 -10.70
CA PRO A 44 -18.02 -9.92 -11.92
C PRO A 44 -17.79 -8.77 -12.91
N LEU A 45 -18.77 -7.88 -13.10
CA LEU A 45 -18.62 -6.72 -13.97
C LEU A 45 -17.67 -5.68 -13.37
N GLY A 46 -17.81 -5.43 -12.07
CA GLY A 46 -16.93 -4.51 -11.33
C GLY A 46 -15.48 -4.97 -11.37
N LEU A 47 -15.24 -6.26 -11.16
CA LEU A 47 -13.89 -6.85 -11.24
C LEU A 47 -13.27 -6.69 -12.63
N ARG A 48 -14.07 -6.80 -13.70
CA ARG A 48 -13.58 -6.55 -15.07
C ARG A 48 -13.16 -5.09 -15.28
N VAL A 49 -13.94 -4.17 -14.77
CA VAL A 49 -13.60 -2.74 -14.83
C VAL A 49 -12.32 -2.47 -14.05
N LEU A 50 -12.23 -3.00 -12.83
CA LEU A 50 -11.04 -2.88 -11.99
C LEU A 50 -9.79 -3.38 -12.70
N ARG A 51 -9.84 -4.59 -13.29
CA ARG A 51 -8.71 -5.17 -14.03
C ARG A 51 -8.28 -4.35 -15.24
N LYS A 52 -9.24 -3.69 -15.93
CA LYS A 52 -8.89 -2.77 -17.02
C LYS A 52 -8.14 -1.54 -16.52
N VAL A 53 -8.58 -0.95 -15.41
CA VAL A 53 -7.88 0.17 -14.78
C VAL A 53 -6.48 -0.25 -14.31
N GLU A 54 -6.38 -1.42 -13.69
CA GLU A 54 -5.08 -1.98 -13.28
C GLU A 54 -4.14 -2.20 -14.47
N ALA A 55 -4.68 -2.67 -15.62
CA ALA A 55 -3.88 -2.88 -16.82
C ALA A 55 -3.32 -1.56 -17.36
N VAL A 56 -4.13 -0.50 -17.41
CA VAL A 56 -3.68 0.83 -17.85
C VAL A 56 -2.60 1.38 -16.91
N VAL A 57 -2.80 1.27 -15.60
CA VAL A 57 -1.80 1.72 -14.63
C VAL A 57 -0.50 0.92 -14.76
N ARG A 58 -0.59 -0.40 -14.98
CA ARG A 58 0.58 -1.28 -15.19
C ARG A 58 1.37 -0.84 -16.41
N GLU A 59 0.69 -0.63 -17.51
CA GLU A 59 1.30 -0.21 -18.76
C GLU A 59 2.06 1.13 -18.62
N GLU A 60 1.46 2.11 -17.94
CA GLU A 60 2.10 3.40 -17.72
C GLU A 60 3.30 3.32 -16.76
N MET A 61 3.20 2.47 -15.74
CA MET A 61 4.31 2.26 -14.80
C MET A 61 5.47 1.50 -15.46
N ASP A 62 5.17 0.48 -16.25
CA ASP A 62 6.18 -0.28 -17.01
C ASP A 62 6.88 0.63 -18.04
N ARG A 63 6.10 1.49 -18.73
CA ARG A 63 6.65 2.49 -19.65
C ARG A 63 7.56 3.50 -18.94
N ALA A 64 7.28 3.82 -17.69
CA ALA A 64 8.13 4.66 -16.85
C ALA A 64 9.36 3.93 -16.28
N GLY A 65 9.55 2.64 -16.62
CA GLY A 65 10.66 1.81 -16.13
C GLY A 65 10.52 1.36 -14.67
N ALA A 66 9.32 1.35 -14.12
CA ALA A 66 9.10 0.86 -12.76
C ALA A 66 9.01 -0.67 -12.73
N LEU A 67 9.65 -1.28 -11.74
CA LEU A 67 9.62 -2.72 -11.52
C LEU A 67 8.45 -3.09 -10.60
N GLU A 68 7.52 -3.91 -11.08
CA GLU A 68 6.37 -4.34 -10.29
C GLU A 68 6.78 -5.42 -9.28
N LEU A 69 6.44 -5.20 -8.02
CA LEU A 69 6.60 -6.16 -6.93
C LEU A 69 5.24 -6.54 -6.35
N LEU A 70 5.15 -7.73 -5.78
CA LEU A 70 4.02 -8.16 -4.97
C LEU A 70 4.50 -8.44 -3.54
N MET A 71 4.20 -7.52 -2.64
CA MET A 71 4.59 -7.60 -1.25
C MET A 71 3.43 -8.09 -0.38
N PRO A 72 3.69 -8.84 0.71
CA PRO A 72 2.65 -9.35 1.59
C PRO A 72 1.93 -8.22 2.33
N ALA A 73 0.62 -8.39 2.54
CA ALA A 73 -0.17 -7.44 3.32
C ALA A 73 0.08 -7.60 4.83
N VAL A 74 0.35 -8.83 5.28
CA VAL A 74 0.74 -9.12 6.67
C VAL A 74 2.24 -8.93 6.77
N GLN A 75 2.67 -8.13 7.72
CA GLN A 75 4.05 -7.70 7.89
C GLN A 75 4.51 -7.98 9.33
N PRO A 76 5.76 -8.40 9.54
CA PRO A 76 6.28 -8.63 10.88
C PRO A 76 6.44 -7.32 11.65
N ALA A 77 6.23 -7.38 12.97
CA ALA A 77 6.31 -6.21 13.86
C ALA A 77 7.70 -5.55 13.82
N GLU A 78 8.75 -6.34 13.71
CA GLU A 78 10.14 -5.88 13.78
C GLU A 78 10.46 -4.78 12.75
N LEU A 79 9.87 -4.86 11.55
CA LEU A 79 10.08 -3.82 10.52
C LEU A 79 9.44 -2.48 10.92
N TRP A 80 8.31 -2.55 11.61
CA TRP A 80 7.56 -1.39 12.07
C TRP A 80 8.17 -0.78 13.34
N GLU A 81 8.74 -1.63 14.20
CA GLU A 81 9.51 -1.21 15.38
C GLU A 81 10.80 -0.50 14.95
N GLU A 82 11.53 -1.06 14.00
CA GLU A 82 12.75 -0.45 13.46
C GLU A 82 12.53 0.96 12.91
N SER A 83 11.38 1.18 12.26
CA SER A 83 10.98 2.50 11.75
C SER A 83 10.40 3.44 12.82
N GLY A 84 10.10 2.93 14.02
CA GLY A 84 9.39 3.64 15.08
C GLY A 84 7.90 3.82 14.83
N ARG A 85 7.37 3.28 13.73
CA ARG A 85 5.97 3.47 13.33
C ARG A 85 5.03 2.52 14.07
N TRP A 86 5.54 1.46 14.68
CA TRP A 86 4.74 0.55 15.50
C TRP A 86 3.98 1.30 16.58
N ASP A 87 4.67 2.15 17.34
CA ASP A 87 4.06 2.93 18.40
C ASP A 87 3.29 4.15 17.88
N GLN A 88 3.80 4.81 16.84
CA GLN A 88 3.15 6.00 16.27
C GLN A 88 1.75 5.71 15.71
N TYR A 89 1.51 4.53 15.15
CA TYR A 89 0.19 4.13 14.64
C TYR A 89 -0.78 3.76 15.76
N GLY A 90 -0.26 3.33 16.92
CA GLY A 90 -1.07 2.99 18.08
C GLY A 90 -2.23 2.03 17.75
N PRO A 91 -3.46 2.34 18.17
CA PRO A 91 -4.63 1.47 17.96
C PRO A 91 -5.15 1.46 16.51
N LEU A 92 -4.64 2.33 15.63
CA LEU A 92 -5.01 2.34 14.21
C LEU A 92 -4.35 1.20 13.42
N LEU A 93 -3.28 0.62 13.94
CA LEU A 93 -2.60 -0.51 13.35
C LEU A 93 -3.29 -1.81 13.75
N LEU A 94 -3.80 -2.55 12.76
CA LEU A 94 -4.37 -3.87 13.03
C LEU A 94 -3.24 -4.84 13.35
N ARG A 95 -3.05 -5.11 14.63
CA ARG A 95 -2.04 -6.03 15.16
C ARG A 95 -2.62 -7.42 15.33
N MET A 96 -1.81 -8.44 15.15
CA MET A 96 -2.19 -9.83 15.29
C MET A 96 -1.00 -10.66 15.76
N HIS A 97 -1.27 -11.82 16.36
CA HIS A 97 -0.28 -12.80 16.75
C HIS A 97 -0.49 -14.07 15.93
N ASP A 98 0.57 -14.75 15.64
CA ASP A 98 0.48 -16.10 15.10
C ASP A 98 0.37 -17.13 16.22
N ARG A 99 0.26 -18.43 15.86
CA ARG A 99 0.21 -19.53 16.83
C ARG A 99 1.48 -19.69 17.69
N HIS A 100 2.53 -18.97 17.39
CA HIS A 100 3.82 -18.97 18.09
C HIS A 100 4.05 -17.65 18.84
N GLU A 101 2.98 -16.87 19.07
CA GLU A 101 3.00 -15.56 19.76
C GLU A 101 3.92 -14.51 19.08
N ARG A 102 4.24 -14.69 17.80
CA ARG A 102 4.98 -13.68 17.05
C ARG A 102 4.05 -12.56 16.60
N GLU A 103 4.48 -11.33 16.78
CA GLU A 103 3.71 -10.15 16.44
C GLU A 103 3.78 -9.80 14.95
N PHE A 104 2.63 -9.52 14.39
CA PHE A 104 2.45 -9.06 13.01
C PHE A 104 1.47 -7.91 12.98
N CYS A 105 1.47 -7.18 11.87
CA CYS A 105 0.41 -6.23 11.58
C CYS A 105 -0.11 -6.41 10.15
N PHE A 106 -1.33 -5.94 9.95
CA PHE A 106 -1.85 -5.71 8.62
C PHE A 106 -1.34 -4.34 8.13
N GLY A 107 -0.28 -4.36 7.31
CA GLY A 107 0.43 -3.15 6.89
C GLY A 107 -0.46 -2.18 6.10
N PRO A 108 -0.75 -0.99 6.62
CA PRO A 108 -1.46 0.05 5.88
C PRO A 108 -0.64 0.55 4.70
N THR A 109 0.68 0.44 4.78
CA THR A 109 1.65 0.85 3.77
C THR A 109 2.76 -0.20 3.65
N HIS A 110 3.65 -0.05 2.66
CA HIS A 110 4.74 -1.01 2.40
C HIS A 110 6.13 -0.34 2.40
N GLU A 111 6.26 0.85 2.97
CA GLU A 111 7.54 1.55 3.02
C GLU A 111 8.61 0.75 3.78
N GLU A 112 8.24 0.09 4.87
CA GLU A 112 9.13 -0.75 5.65
C GLU A 112 9.62 -1.94 4.83
N VAL A 113 8.70 -2.62 4.15
CA VAL A 113 9.01 -3.81 3.34
C VAL A 113 9.90 -3.46 2.16
N ILE A 114 9.57 -2.38 1.43
CA ILE A 114 10.39 -1.98 0.27
C ILE A 114 11.78 -1.49 0.69
N THR A 115 11.88 -0.86 1.86
CA THR A 115 13.17 -0.43 2.41
C THR A 115 14.03 -1.64 2.79
N ASP A 116 13.43 -2.67 3.37
CA ASP A 116 14.13 -3.92 3.70
C ASP A 116 14.59 -4.66 2.43
N ILE A 117 13.73 -4.76 1.40
CA ILE A 117 14.10 -5.33 0.11
C ILE A 117 15.30 -4.56 -0.48
N ALA A 118 15.21 -3.24 -0.54
CA ALA A 118 16.29 -2.41 -1.08
C ALA A 118 17.60 -2.59 -0.29
N ARG A 119 17.51 -2.72 1.03
CA ARG A 119 18.68 -2.96 1.90
C ARG A 119 19.37 -4.29 1.61
N ARG A 120 18.59 -5.33 1.34
CA ARG A 120 19.11 -6.69 1.12
C ARG A 120 19.60 -6.88 -0.31
N GLU A 121 18.90 -6.36 -1.30
CA GLU A 121 19.17 -6.63 -2.70
C GLU A 121 20.18 -5.65 -3.31
N GLN A 122 20.20 -4.39 -2.87
CA GLN A 122 21.07 -3.37 -3.44
C GLN A 122 22.48 -3.40 -2.83
N ARG A 123 23.37 -4.08 -3.50
CA ARG A 123 24.78 -4.25 -3.07
C ARG A 123 25.74 -3.24 -3.69
N ARG A 124 25.35 -2.59 -4.81
CA ARG A 124 26.25 -1.73 -5.58
C ARG A 124 25.61 -0.37 -5.84
N TYR A 125 26.39 0.69 -5.72
CA TYR A 125 25.98 2.06 -6.01
C TYR A 125 25.44 2.25 -7.45
N LYS A 126 25.95 1.47 -8.43
CA LYS A 126 25.53 1.53 -9.82
C LYS A 126 24.12 1.00 -10.08
N GLN A 127 23.51 0.31 -9.10
CA GLN A 127 22.13 -0.19 -9.19
C GLN A 127 21.08 0.89 -8.87
N LEU A 128 21.52 2.06 -8.39
CA LEU A 128 20.66 3.20 -8.09
C LEU A 128 20.53 4.16 -9.28
N PRO A 129 19.37 4.77 -9.51
CA PRO A 129 18.12 4.65 -8.78
C PRO A 129 17.23 3.51 -9.29
N ASP A 130 16.68 2.68 -8.39
CA ASP A 130 15.62 1.74 -8.72
C ASP A 130 14.25 2.37 -8.48
N ASN A 131 13.31 2.03 -9.35
CA ASN A 131 11.92 2.48 -9.23
C ASN A 131 11.03 1.25 -9.07
N TYR A 132 10.52 1.04 -7.87
CA TYR A 132 9.63 -0.07 -7.55
C TYR A 132 8.18 0.37 -7.50
N ASN A 133 7.30 -0.49 -7.97
CA ASN A 133 5.87 -0.29 -7.97
C ASN A 133 5.15 -1.52 -7.42
N GLN A 134 4.15 -1.31 -6.59
CA GLN A 134 3.21 -2.36 -6.21
C GLN A 134 1.80 -1.88 -6.43
N LYS A 135 1.03 -2.69 -7.15
CA LYS A 135 -0.42 -2.54 -7.18
C LYS A 135 -0.98 -3.28 -5.99
N LYS A 136 -1.36 -2.53 -4.99
CA LYS A 136 -2.24 -3.09 -3.98
C LYS A 136 -3.56 -3.40 -4.67
N THR A 137 -3.94 -4.67 -4.71
CA THR A 137 -5.35 -5.00 -4.59
C THR A 137 -5.73 -4.49 -3.20
N LYS A 138 -6.09 -3.19 -3.14
CA LYS A 138 -6.48 -2.58 -1.88
C LYS A 138 -7.53 -3.47 -1.26
N ASN A 139 -7.28 -3.95 -0.06
CA ASN A 139 -8.34 -4.47 0.75
C ASN A 139 -9.50 -3.48 0.68
N PRO A 140 -10.73 -3.99 0.58
CA PRO A 140 -11.92 -3.15 0.51
C PRO A 140 -12.04 -2.12 1.64
N HIS A 141 -11.28 -2.27 2.73
CA HIS A 141 -11.24 -1.35 3.85
C HIS A 141 -10.64 0.03 3.55
N GLU A 142 -9.83 0.17 2.51
CA GLU A 142 -9.12 1.41 2.22
C GLU A 142 -9.77 2.26 1.13
N ASN A 143 -10.97 1.91 0.69
CA ASN A 143 -11.76 2.67 -0.27
C ASN A 143 -12.46 3.90 0.35
N ARG A 144 -11.80 4.62 1.26
CA ARG A 144 -12.10 6.03 1.41
C ARG A 144 -11.42 6.76 0.25
N PRO A 145 -12.14 7.47 -0.61
CA PRO A 145 -11.53 8.37 -1.57
C PRO A 145 -10.90 9.51 -0.78
N ARG A 146 -9.65 9.34 -0.41
CA ARG A 146 -8.80 10.49 -0.06
C ARG A 146 -8.43 11.14 -1.37
N ASN A 147 -8.91 12.38 -1.55
CA ASN A 147 -8.51 13.23 -2.65
C ASN A 147 -7.01 13.11 -2.90
N GLY A 148 -6.63 12.64 -4.07
CA GLY A 148 -5.31 12.85 -4.64
C GLY A 148 -4.21 11.86 -4.32
N ASP A 149 -4.48 10.71 -3.73
CA ASP A 149 -3.40 9.74 -3.46
C ASP A 149 -3.03 8.95 -4.74
N LYS A 150 -2.17 9.57 -5.52
CA LYS A 150 -1.37 8.88 -6.53
C LYS A 150 -0.36 8.03 -5.76
N SER A 151 -0.66 6.74 -5.53
CA SER A 151 0.26 5.81 -4.86
C SER A 151 1.43 5.42 -5.77
N THR A 152 2.08 6.41 -6.33
CA THR A 152 3.36 6.31 -7.02
C THR A 152 4.36 7.11 -6.19
N ARG A 153 4.83 6.57 -5.08
CA ARG A 153 5.96 7.16 -4.39
C ARG A 153 7.23 6.66 -5.08
N LYS A 154 7.86 7.52 -5.83
CA LYS A 154 9.27 7.38 -6.17
C LYS A 154 10.04 7.43 -4.86
N ILE A 155 10.60 6.31 -4.44
CA ILE A 155 11.54 6.31 -3.33
C ILE A 155 12.82 6.94 -3.86
N ASN A 156 12.97 8.24 -3.60
CA ASN A 156 14.17 8.98 -3.96
C ASN A 156 15.23 8.67 -2.89
N MET A 157 16.05 7.64 -3.14
CA MET A 157 17.12 7.22 -2.21
C MET A 157 18.21 8.27 -1.97
N LYS A 158 18.04 9.51 -2.42
CA LYS A 158 18.94 10.61 -2.08
C LYS A 158 18.89 10.99 -0.61
N GLU A 159 17.79 10.75 0.09
CA GLU A 159 17.62 11.19 1.48
C GLU A 159 18.33 10.30 2.51
N THR A 160 18.62 9.04 2.16
CA THR A 160 19.29 8.12 3.09
C THR A 160 20.79 8.41 3.30
N LYS A 161 21.39 9.26 2.46
CA LYS A 161 22.83 9.63 2.62
C LYS A 161 23.09 10.72 3.64
N THR A 162 22.09 11.57 3.96
CA THR A 162 22.28 12.72 4.86
C THR A 162 22.32 12.30 6.32
N ASN A 163 21.62 11.23 6.69
CA ASN A 163 21.58 10.79 8.09
C ASN A 163 22.80 9.96 8.54
N LYS A 164 23.59 9.42 7.60
CA LYS A 164 24.82 8.68 7.98
C LYS A 164 26.02 9.60 8.27
N LYS A 165 26.02 10.83 7.74
CA LYS A 165 27.12 11.80 8.01
C LYS A 165 27.02 12.48 9.37
N ASN A 166 25.82 12.59 9.95
CA ASN A 166 25.65 13.27 11.25
C ASN A 166 25.91 12.38 12.48
N LYS A 167 26.00 11.06 12.33
CA LYS A 167 26.34 10.18 13.47
C LYS A 167 27.84 9.98 13.71
N ASN A 168 28.70 10.33 12.75
CA ASN A 168 30.16 10.18 12.90
C ASN A 168 30.90 11.45 13.28
N GLY A 169 30.18 12.56 13.56
CA GLY A 169 30.79 13.86 13.87
C GLY A 169 30.92 14.19 15.35
N HIS A 170 30.43 13.36 16.28
CA HIS A 170 30.39 13.73 17.69
C HIS A 170 31.23 12.86 18.64
N HIS A 171 32.30 12.24 18.14
CA HIS A 171 33.19 11.46 19.01
C HIS A 171 34.67 11.77 18.82
N LYS A 172 35.05 13.05 18.77
CA LYS A 172 36.44 13.48 18.96
C LYS A 172 36.43 14.92 19.51
N THR A 173 36.37 15.09 20.80
CA THR A 173 37.04 16.16 21.58
C THR A 173 36.61 16.01 23.03
N ASN A 174 37.37 15.27 23.80
CA ASN A 174 37.69 15.61 25.19
C ASN A 174 38.75 14.63 25.72
N LYS A 175 39.98 14.91 25.39
CA LYS A 175 41.15 14.50 26.20
C LYS A 175 42.18 15.60 26.03
N GLN A 176 42.22 16.53 26.95
CA GLN A 176 43.40 17.19 27.49
C GLN A 176 42.95 18.31 28.44
N LYS A 177 43.17 18.11 29.71
CA LYS A 177 43.87 18.97 30.66
C LYS A 177 43.43 18.70 32.10
N HIS A 178 44.38 18.36 32.83
CA HIS A 178 44.71 18.29 34.23
C HIS A 178 44.65 16.91 34.83
#